data_d9b5185a4d4655bd8c4c7dbc029dfd96
#
_entry.id   d9b5185a4d4655bd8c4c7dbc029dfd96
#
_cell.length_a   1.000
_cell.length_b   1.000
_cell.length_c   1.000
_cell.angle_alpha   90.00
_cell.angle_beta   90.00
_cell.angle_gamma   90.00
#
_symmetry.space_group_name_H-M   'P 1'
#
loop_
_entity.id
_entity.type
_entity.pdbx_description
1 polymer ?
#
loop_
_entity_poly.entity_id
_entity_poly.type
_entity_poly.pdbx_seq_one_letter_code
_entity_poly.pdbx_strand_id
1 'polypeptide(L)'
;DNGDGTISSAEVDALLPRIMFFDIEVRSPPAIVPDPKDPIFPIVSIQIGDSYTREIVVFTSGVPQIAADQRAYQDEGAMLVAVMEYIQQKNFDVLSGWYSNGFDIPYIVNRLHVLGIPAKRLTRFPHGYYNCKAEPRGREWMIKIPGRQCLDMMDAFKKWYKAEGELEKYDLKSVASKFADFTYTDYGAHIDKMFNDGEWEE
;
A
#
# COMPACT_ATOMS: atom_id res chain seq x y z
N ASP A 1 12.21 -15.83 27.44
CA ASP A 1 12.91 -15.48 28.69
C ASP A 1 14.23 -16.24 28.72
N ASN A 2 15.35 -15.53 28.64
CA ASN A 2 16.69 -16.12 28.63
C ASN A 2 17.16 -16.57 30.03
N GLY A 3 16.27 -16.56 31.04
CA GLY A 3 16.55 -16.97 32.40
C GLY A 3 17.33 -15.96 33.26
N ASP A 4 17.79 -14.87 32.64
CA ASP A 4 18.50 -13.75 33.31
C ASP A 4 17.64 -12.47 33.37
N GLY A 5 16.37 -12.55 32.96
CA GLY A 5 15.44 -11.43 32.94
C GLY A 5 15.60 -10.53 31.70
N THR A 6 16.47 -10.88 30.73
CA THR A 6 16.60 -10.15 29.47
C THR A 6 15.58 -10.64 28.44
N ILE A 7 14.95 -9.72 27.75
CA ILE A 7 14.01 -10.02 26.67
C ILE A 7 14.82 -10.12 25.37
N SER A 8 14.66 -11.21 24.63
CA SER A 8 15.31 -11.37 23.33
C SER A 8 14.75 -10.38 22.29
N SER A 9 15.52 -10.05 21.26
CA SER A 9 15.03 -9.20 20.16
C SER A 9 13.80 -9.78 19.48
N ALA A 10 13.70 -11.11 19.35
CA ALA A 10 12.53 -11.78 18.79
C ALA A 10 11.28 -11.64 19.68
N GLU A 11 11.43 -11.64 21.01
CA GLU A 11 10.33 -11.38 21.93
C GLU A 11 9.90 -9.90 21.89
N VAL A 12 10.85 -8.98 21.75
CA VAL A 12 10.54 -7.54 21.55
C VAL A 12 9.79 -7.34 20.24
N ASP A 13 10.25 -7.96 19.14
CA ASP A 13 9.59 -7.87 17.83
C ASP A 13 8.16 -8.43 17.89
N ALA A 14 7.91 -9.50 18.66
CA ALA A 14 6.58 -10.05 18.86
C ALA A 14 5.62 -9.13 19.64
N LEU A 15 6.15 -8.15 20.39
CA LEU A 15 5.36 -7.14 21.10
C LEU A 15 5.07 -5.89 20.25
N LEU A 16 5.79 -5.70 19.16
CA LEU A 16 5.57 -4.58 18.26
C LEU A 16 4.41 -4.87 17.31
N PRO A 17 3.68 -3.85 16.83
CA PRO A 17 2.65 -4.07 15.83
C PRO A 17 3.29 -4.51 14.49
N ARG A 18 2.68 -5.50 13.83
CA ARG A 18 3.09 -5.90 12.48
C ARG A 18 2.59 -4.89 11.47
N ILE A 19 3.51 -4.25 10.78
CA ILE A 19 3.23 -3.19 9.83
C ILE A 19 3.34 -3.73 8.39
N MET A 20 2.32 -3.47 7.60
CA MET A 20 2.35 -3.60 6.16
C MET A 20 2.76 -2.25 5.56
N PHE A 21 3.90 -2.19 4.90
CA PHE A 21 4.24 -1.07 4.03
C PHE A 21 3.77 -1.42 2.62
N PHE A 22 3.07 -0.50 1.96
CA PHE A 22 2.53 -0.80 0.64
C PHE A 22 2.43 0.44 -0.23
N ASP A 23 2.40 0.18 -1.53
CA ASP A 23 2.16 1.15 -2.58
C ASP A 23 1.35 0.49 -3.70
N ILE A 24 0.63 1.28 -4.51
CA ILE A 24 -0.15 0.78 -5.64
C ILE A 24 0.22 1.49 -6.93
N GLU A 25 0.14 0.74 -8.05
CA GLU A 25 0.26 1.32 -9.37
C GLU A 25 -1.06 1.18 -10.14
N VAL A 26 -1.54 2.31 -10.63
CA VAL A 26 -2.79 2.41 -11.38
C VAL A 26 -2.51 2.69 -12.84
N ARG A 27 -2.98 1.84 -13.74
CA ARG A 27 -2.84 2.05 -15.17
C ARG A 27 -3.89 3.03 -15.68
N SER A 28 -3.49 4.28 -15.88
CA SER A 28 -4.31 5.33 -16.48
C SER A 28 -3.68 5.85 -17.78
N PRO A 29 -4.48 6.38 -18.73
CA PRO A 29 -3.94 7.05 -19.91
C PRO A 29 -3.00 8.20 -19.52
N PRO A 30 -2.01 8.52 -20.37
CA PRO A 30 -1.12 9.65 -20.14
C PRO A 30 -1.90 10.94 -19.85
N ALA A 31 -1.42 11.74 -18.90
CA ALA A 31 -2.01 12.99 -18.44
C ALA A 31 -3.36 12.88 -17.69
N ILE A 32 -3.87 11.68 -17.42
CA ILE A 32 -5.05 11.48 -16.57
C ILE A 32 -4.58 10.99 -15.20
N VAL A 33 -4.82 11.82 -14.17
CA VAL A 33 -4.53 11.44 -12.79
C VAL A 33 -5.69 10.60 -12.27
N PRO A 34 -5.46 9.37 -11.78
CA PRO A 34 -6.50 8.54 -11.20
C PRO A 34 -7.15 9.22 -9.98
N ASP A 35 -8.49 9.18 -9.92
CA ASP A 35 -9.25 9.76 -8.79
C ASP A 35 -9.76 8.64 -7.88
N PRO A 36 -9.38 8.61 -6.59
CA PRO A 36 -9.91 7.65 -5.64
C PRO A 36 -11.42 7.74 -5.41
N LYS A 37 -12.07 8.87 -5.75
CA LYS A 37 -13.53 9.03 -5.68
C LYS A 37 -14.26 8.33 -6.82
N ASP A 38 -13.60 8.25 -7.98
CA ASP A 38 -14.12 7.57 -9.17
C ASP A 38 -13.02 6.67 -9.77
N PRO A 39 -12.70 5.54 -9.11
CA PRO A 39 -11.56 4.68 -9.46
C PRO A 39 -11.89 3.79 -10.68
N ILE A 40 -12.02 4.40 -11.85
CA ILE A 40 -12.35 3.71 -13.10
C ILE A 40 -11.19 2.90 -13.68
N PHE A 41 -9.95 3.29 -13.38
CA PHE A 41 -8.75 2.65 -13.92
C PHE A 41 -8.31 1.45 -13.07
N PRO A 42 -7.76 0.38 -13.70
CA PRO A 42 -7.34 -0.79 -12.98
C PRO A 42 -6.07 -0.56 -12.15
N ILE A 43 -6.02 -1.17 -10.97
CA ILE A 43 -4.79 -1.36 -10.22
C ILE A 43 -4.03 -2.50 -10.89
N VAL A 44 -2.80 -2.24 -11.30
CA VAL A 44 -1.98 -3.22 -12.02
C VAL A 44 -0.85 -3.80 -11.19
N SER A 45 -0.47 -3.13 -10.12
CA SER A 45 0.53 -3.63 -9.18
C SER A 45 0.23 -3.15 -7.76
N ILE A 46 0.55 -4.01 -6.79
CA ILE A 46 0.57 -3.70 -5.36
C ILE A 46 1.84 -4.31 -4.77
N GLN A 47 2.71 -3.46 -4.24
CA GLN A 47 3.92 -3.87 -3.52
C GLN A 47 3.63 -3.90 -2.03
N ILE A 48 4.02 -4.98 -1.35
CA ILE A 48 3.82 -5.14 0.10
C ILE A 48 5.12 -5.53 0.77
N GLY A 49 5.59 -4.68 1.68
CA GLY A 49 6.68 -4.97 2.61
C GLY A 49 6.13 -5.34 3.99
N ASP A 50 6.72 -6.35 4.60
CA ASP A 50 6.34 -6.88 5.92
C ASP A 50 7.40 -6.50 6.97
N SER A 51 7.01 -5.76 8.00
CA SER A 51 7.94 -5.31 9.03
C SER A 51 8.59 -6.45 9.83
N TYR A 52 7.93 -7.61 9.94
CA TYR A 52 8.45 -8.75 10.70
C TYR A 52 9.46 -9.56 9.90
N THR A 53 9.10 -9.94 8.66
CA THR A 53 9.95 -10.81 7.83
C THR A 53 10.94 -10.03 6.98
N ARG A 54 10.73 -8.72 6.79
CA ARG A 54 11.49 -7.84 5.88
C ARG A 54 11.37 -8.26 4.42
N GLU A 55 10.44 -9.17 4.12
CA GLU A 55 10.12 -9.57 2.76
C GLU A 55 9.32 -8.50 2.04
N ILE A 56 9.56 -8.36 0.75
CA ILE A 56 8.74 -7.60 -0.17
C ILE A 56 8.08 -8.59 -1.12
N VAL A 57 6.77 -8.45 -1.33
CA VAL A 57 6.00 -9.24 -2.29
C VAL A 57 5.31 -8.29 -3.24
N VAL A 58 5.46 -8.54 -4.54
CA VAL A 58 4.84 -7.74 -5.60
C VAL A 58 3.67 -8.53 -6.20
N PHE A 59 2.47 -7.99 -6.10
CA PHE A 59 1.28 -8.55 -6.75
C PHE A 59 1.03 -7.78 -8.04
N THR A 60 0.86 -8.47 -9.17
CA THR A 60 0.63 -7.84 -10.46
C THR A 60 -0.53 -8.47 -11.20
N SER A 61 -1.21 -7.69 -12.05
CA SER A 61 -2.28 -8.17 -12.92
C SER A 61 -2.02 -7.83 -14.38
N GLY A 62 -2.33 -8.77 -15.27
CA GLY A 62 -2.20 -8.58 -16.72
C GLY A 62 -0.76 -8.55 -17.25
N VAL A 63 0.22 -8.96 -16.44
CA VAL A 63 1.63 -9.05 -16.81
C VAL A 63 2.16 -10.46 -16.50
N PRO A 64 3.18 -10.95 -17.23
CA PRO A 64 3.82 -12.23 -16.93
C PRO A 64 4.58 -12.16 -15.61
N GLN A 65 4.85 -13.31 -15.03
CA GLN A 65 5.74 -13.42 -13.88
C GLN A 65 7.19 -13.38 -14.35
N ILE A 66 7.94 -12.36 -13.92
CA ILE A 66 9.33 -12.11 -14.30
C ILE A 66 10.30 -12.16 -13.11
N ALA A 67 9.80 -12.10 -11.87
CA ALA A 67 10.61 -12.11 -10.66
C ALA A 67 10.11 -13.14 -9.63
N ALA A 68 10.99 -13.59 -8.74
CA ALA A 68 10.67 -14.62 -7.75
C ALA A 68 9.76 -14.12 -6.62
N ASP A 69 9.84 -12.85 -6.28
CA ASP A 69 9.01 -12.15 -5.29
C ASP A 69 7.70 -11.60 -5.86
N GLN A 70 7.51 -11.73 -7.19
CA GLN A 70 6.29 -11.36 -7.89
C GLN A 70 5.26 -12.50 -7.84
N ARG A 71 3.98 -12.12 -7.74
CA ARG A 71 2.80 -12.98 -7.90
C ARG A 71 1.91 -12.42 -8.99
N ALA A 72 2.01 -13.00 -10.18
CA ALA A 72 1.28 -12.55 -11.35
C ALA A 72 -0.11 -13.19 -11.44
N TYR A 73 -1.12 -12.39 -11.77
CA TYR A 73 -2.52 -12.79 -11.94
C TYR A 73 -3.04 -12.37 -13.31
N GLN A 74 -4.01 -13.11 -13.84
CA GLN A 74 -4.58 -12.80 -15.15
C GLN A 74 -5.39 -11.50 -15.15
N ASP A 75 -6.09 -11.22 -14.06
CA ASP A 75 -6.93 -10.05 -13.93
C ASP A 75 -6.80 -9.36 -12.56
N GLU A 76 -7.23 -8.12 -12.51
CA GLU A 76 -7.18 -7.27 -11.31
C GLU A 76 -7.99 -7.86 -10.14
N GLY A 77 -9.15 -8.44 -10.43
CA GLY A 77 -10.03 -8.99 -9.39
C GLY A 77 -9.36 -10.16 -8.66
N ALA A 78 -8.74 -11.08 -9.40
CA ALA A 78 -7.97 -12.19 -8.86
C ALA A 78 -6.78 -11.70 -8.03
N MET A 79 -6.05 -10.69 -8.52
CA MET A 79 -4.94 -10.07 -7.80
C MET A 79 -5.41 -9.45 -6.48
N LEU A 80 -6.48 -8.64 -6.50
CA LEU A 80 -7.00 -7.98 -5.30
C LEU A 80 -7.52 -8.97 -4.26
N VAL A 81 -8.14 -10.06 -4.69
CA VAL A 81 -8.55 -11.15 -3.78
C VAL A 81 -7.33 -11.77 -3.11
N ALA A 82 -6.28 -12.09 -3.88
CA ALA A 82 -5.06 -12.66 -3.36
C ALA A 82 -4.31 -11.71 -2.39
N VAL A 83 -4.30 -10.41 -2.68
CA VAL A 83 -3.77 -9.37 -1.78
C VAL A 83 -4.53 -9.38 -0.44
N MET A 84 -5.86 -9.41 -0.48
CA MET A 84 -6.67 -9.46 0.74
C MET A 84 -6.45 -10.74 1.53
N GLU A 85 -6.28 -11.89 0.87
CA GLU A 85 -5.93 -13.16 1.51
C GLU A 85 -4.54 -13.11 2.16
N TYR A 86 -3.58 -12.50 1.49
CA TYR A 86 -2.24 -12.27 2.05
C TYR A 86 -2.29 -11.39 3.30
N ILE A 87 -3.05 -10.28 3.25
CA ILE A 87 -3.26 -9.39 4.40
C ILE A 87 -3.91 -10.14 5.57
N GLN A 88 -4.88 -11.03 5.31
CA GLN A 88 -5.49 -11.87 6.33
C GLN A 88 -4.51 -12.89 6.92
N GLN A 89 -3.77 -13.58 6.07
CA GLN A 89 -2.79 -14.61 6.48
C GLN A 89 -1.68 -14.01 7.34
N LYS A 90 -1.12 -12.89 6.92
CA LYS A 90 -0.05 -12.19 7.65
C LYS A 90 -0.57 -11.45 8.88
N ASN A 91 -1.87 -11.15 8.92
CA ASN A 91 -2.58 -10.50 10.04
C ASN A 91 -1.93 -9.17 10.49
N PHE A 92 -1.64 -8.29 9.56
CA PHE A 92 -1.05 -6.99 9.85
C PHE A 92 -1.94 -6.14 10.80
N ASP A 93 -1.31 -5.44 11.74
CA ASP A 93 -1.95 -4.51 12.67
C ASP A 93 -2.13 -3.13 12.04
N VAL A 94 -1.11 -2.69 11.30
CA VAL A 94 -1.01 -1.37 10.68
C VAL A 94 -0.83 -1.51 9.18
N LEU A 95 -1.60 -0.73 8.43
CA LEU A 95 -1.43 -0.51 6.99
C LEU A 95 -0.81 0.86 6.79
N SER A 96 0.34 0.93 6.13
CA SER A 96 1.14 2.14 6.03
C SER A 96 1.74 2.30 4.63
N GLY A 97 1.76 3.52 4.14
CA GLY A 97 2.36 3.91 2.87
C GLY A 97 2.60 5.41 2.85
N TRP A 98 3.17 5.92 1.77
CA TRP A 98 3.41 7.34 1.58
C TRP A 98 2.21 8.00 0.90
N TYR A 99 1.55 8.92 1.59
CA TYR A 99 0.28 9.52 1.18
C TYR A 99 -0.85 8.49 1.01
N SER A 100 -0.72 7.34 1.64
CA SER A 100 -1.62 6.21 1.48
C SER A 100 -3.05 6.47 1.96
N ASN A 101 -3.24 7.35 2.94
CA ASN A 101 -4.57 7.80 3.36
C ASN A 101 -5.20 8.79 2.36
N GLY A 102 -4.39 9.46 1.55
CA GLY A 102 -4.85 10.39 0.52
C GLY A 102 -5.20 9.71 -0.80
N PHE A 103 -4.54 8.59 -1.12
CA PHE A 103 -4.68 7.93 -2.41
C PHE A 103 -4.89 6.41 -2.32
N ASP A 104 -3.90 5.64 -1.88
CA ASP A 104 -3.87 4.18 -2.04
C ASP A 104 -5.05 3.47 -1.37
N ILE A 105 -5.29 3.74 -0.09
CA ILE A 105 -6.36 3.09 0.66
C ILE A 105 -7.73 3.46 0.12
N PRO A 106 -8.05 4.75 -0.10
CA PRO A 106 -9.30 5.13 -0.74
C PRO A 106 -9.49 4.50 -2.12
N TYR A 107 -8.41 4.46 -2.93
CA TYR A 107 -8.48 3.87 -4.26
C TYR A 107 -8.79 2.38 -4.20
N ILE A 108 -8.06 1.61 -3.38
CA ILE A 108 -8.31 0.16 -3.19
C ILE A 108 -9.75 -0.10 -2.71
N VAL A 109 -10.19 0.59 -1.65
CA VAL A 109 -11.52 0.36 -1.07
C VAL A 109 -12.63 0.66 -2.08
N ASN A 110 -12.54 1.79 -2.78
CA ASN A 110 -13.55 2.19 -3.75
C ASN A 110 -13.47 1.35 -5.04
N ARG A 111 -12.27 0.94 -5.46
CA ARG A 111 -12.09 0.04 -6.61
C ARG A 111 -12.68 -1.34 -6.35
N LEU A 112 -12.52 -1.89 -5.15
CA LEU A 112 -13.18 -3.13 -4.75
C LEU A 112 -14.72 -3.02 -4.85
N HIS A 113 -15.30 -1.87 -4.49
CA HIS A 113 -16.74 -1.62 -4.66
C HIS A 113 -17.14 -1.59 -6.14
N VAL A 114 -16.36 -0.91 -7.01
CA VAL A 114 -16.60 -0.90 -8.47
C VAL A 114 -16.58 -2.31 -9.06
N LEU A 115 -15.65 -3.15 -8.61
CA LEU A 115 -15.52 -4.54 -9.06
C LEU A 115 -16.53 -5.51 -8.40
N GLY A 116 -17.36 -5.05 -7.47
CA GLY A 116 -18.29 -5.90 -6.73
C GLY A 116 -17.60 -6.87 -5.76
N ILE A 117 -16.34 -6.62 -5.41
CA ILE A 117 -15.54 -7.46 -4.49
C ILE A 117 -15.75 -6.97 -3.06
N PRO A 118 -16.12 -7.84 -2.10
CA PRO A 118 -16.41 -7.41 -0.73
C PRO A 118 -15.18 -6.84 -0.01
N ALA A 119 -15.10 -5.51 0.14
CA ALA A 119 -14.00 -4.82 0.82
C ALA A 119 -13.85 -5.21 2.31
N LYS A 120 -14.87 -5.81 2.93
CA LYS A 120 -14.79 -6.34 4.30
C LYS A 120 -13.66 -7.35 4.49
N ARG A 121 -13.16 -7.96 3.42
CA ARG A 121 -11.98 -8.85 3.47
C ARG A 121 -10.68 -8.15 3.87
N LEU A 122 -10.62 -6.82 3.78
CA LEU A 122 -9.50 -6.03 4.32
C LEU A 122 -9.54 -5.92 5.86
N THR A 123 -10.71 -6.11 6.48
CA THR A 123 -10.84 -6.03 7.94
C THR A 123 -10.14 -7.20 8.63
N ARG A 124 -9.83 -7.07 9.91
CA ARG A 124 -9.38 -8.22 10.73
C ARG A 124 -10.49 -9.26 10.95
N PHE A 125 -11.75 -8.88 10.68
CA PHE A 125 -12.96 -9.67 10.94
C PHE A 125 -13.75 -9.90 9.65
N PRO A 126 -13.22 -10.67 8.65
CA PRO A 126 -13.83 -10.80 7.33
C PRO A 126 -15.22 -11.48 7.36
N HIS A 127 -15.50 -12.24 8.41
CA HIS A 127 -16.78 -12.92 8.63
C HIS A 127 -17.77 -12.09 9.49
N GLY A 128 -17.34 -10.92 9.98
CA GLY A 128 -18.16 -10.03 10.80
C GLY A 128 -19.10 -9.15 9.96
N TYR A 129 -19.92 -8.38 10.67
CA TYR A 129 -20.83 -7.39 10.08
C TYR A 129 -20.13 -6.07 9.69
N TYR A 130 -18.85 -5.94 9.97
CA TYR A 130 -18.09 -4.71 9.73
C TYR A 130 -17.67 -4.61 8.27
N ASN A 131 -17.82 -3.43 7.69
CA ASN A 131 -17.40 -3.12 6.33
C ASN A 131 -16.28 -2.08 6.34
N CYS A 132 -15.41 -2.14 5.32
CA CYS A 132 -14.45 -1.08 5.07
C CYS A 132 -15.15 0.11 4.44
N LYS A 133 -14.67 1.31 4.77
CA LYS A 133 -15.12 2.57 4.18
C LYS A 133 -13.94 3.49 3.91
N ALA A 134 -14.02 4.19 2.80
CA ALA A 134 -13.20 5.34 2.48
C ALA A 134 -14.11 6.41 1.89
N GLU A 135 -14.44 7.42 2.69
CA GLU A 135 -15.40 8.47 2.34
C GLU A 135 -14.68 9.83 2.33
N PRO A 136 -14.85 10.66 1.30
CA PRO A 136 -14.23 11.98 1.25
C PRO A 136 -14.82 12.89 2.34
N ARG A 137 -13.95 13.58 3.07
CA ARG A 137 -14.31 14.54 4.11
C ARG A 137 -13.54 15.86 3.90
N GLY A 138 -14.11 16.73 3.10
CA GLY A 138 -13.41 17.95 2.68
C GLY A 138 -12.21 17.61 1.79
N ARG A 139 -11.00 17.93 2.27
CA ARG A 139 -9.74 17.62 1.58
C ARG A 139 -9.11 16.32 2.02
N GLU A 140 -9.66 15.68 3.03
CA GLU A 140 -9.15 14.44 3.63
C GLU A 140 -10.10 13.28 3.36
N TRP A 141 -9.70 12.08 3.74
CA TRP A 141 -10.50 10.88 3.70
C TRP A 141 -10.81 10.37 5.10
N MET A 142 -12.05 10.00 5.33
CA MET A 142 -12.42 9.20 6.49
C MET A 142 -12.26 7.72 6.13
N ILE A 143 -11.20 7.11 6.61
CA ILE A 143 -10.87 5.71 6.37
C ILE A 143 -11.23 4.89 7.59
N LYS A 144 -11.93 3.77 7.37
CA LYS A 144 -12.24 2.80 8.41
C LYS A 144 -12.01 1.38 7.89
N ILE A 145 -10.97 0.72 8.41
CA ILE A 145 -10.70 -0.71 8.20
C ILE A 145 -10.75 -1.39 9.57
N PRO A 146 -11.89 -1.94 9.98
CA PRO A 146 -12.07 -2.48 11.33
C PRO A 146 -11.01 -3.50 11.73
N GLY A 147 -10.39 -3.27 12.90
CA GLY A 147 -9.34 -4.11 13.44
C GLY A 147 -7.93 -3.85 12.90
N ARG A 148 -7.75 -2.86 12.02
CA ARG A 148 -6.45 -2.41 11.52
C ARG A 148 -6.34 -0.90 11.62
N GLN A 149 -5.14 -0.41 11.93
CA GLN A 149 -4.81 1.01 11.93
C GLN A 149 -4.27 1.42 10.55
N CYS A 150 -4.74 2.55 10.02
CA CYS A 150 -4.13 3.17 8.84
C CYS A 150 -3.20 4.29 9.30
N LEU A 151 -1.93 4.24 8.91
CA LEU A 151 -0.90 5.20 9.26
C LEU A 151 -0.25 5.76 7.99
N ASP A 152 -0.50 7.02 7.70
CA ASP A 152 0.14 7.71 6.59
C ASP A 152 1.54 8.19 6.97
N MET A 153 2.55 7.67 6.26
CA MET A 153 3.96 8.01 6.54
C MET A 153 4.30 9.46 6.17
N MET A 154 3.66 10.03 5.15
CA MET A 154 3.86 11.44 4.81
C MET A 154 3.35 12.36 5.93
N ASP A 155 2.19 12.04 6.49
CA ASP A 155 1.63 12.83 7.59
C ASP A 155 2.45 12.67 8.89
N ALA A 156 2.92 11.45 9.17
CA ALA A 156 3.82 11.18 10.28
C ALA A 156 5.14 11.95 10.12
N PHE A 157 5.72 11.92 8.91
CA PHE A 157 6.94 12.65 8.59
C PHE A 157 6.76 14.16 8.72
N LYS A 158 5.69 14.73 8.18
CA LYS A 158 5.37 16.17 8.31
C LYS A 158 5.29 16.60 9.78
N LYS A 159 4.64 15.80 10.62
CA LYS A 159 4.53 16.09 12.07
C LYS A 159 5.88 16.04 12.75
N TRP A 160 6.70 15.03 12.44
CA TRP A 160 8.04 14.89 12.99
C TRP A 160 8.96 16.02 12.53
N TYR A 161 8.96 16.37 11.24
CA TYR A 161 9.86 17.35 10.66
C TYR A 161 9.47 18.79 10.98
N LYS A 162 8.25 19.04 11.44
CA LYS A 162 7.74 20.39 11.73
C LYS A 162 8.63 21.20 12.67
N ALA A 163 9.34 20.58 13.58
CA ALA A 163 10.28 21.22 14.50
C ALA A 163 11.54 21.74 13.79
N GLU A 164 11.92 21.15 12.67
CA GLU A 164 13.11 21.51 11.88
C GLU A 164 12.80 22.53 10.78
N GLY A 165 11.51 22.80 10.50
CA GLY A 165 11.05 23.73 9.47
C GLY A 165 10.03 23.14 8.53
N GLU A 166 9.97 23.67 7.30
CA GLU A 166 9.10 23.19 6.22
C GLU A 166 9.94 22.81 5.00
N LEU A 167 9.50 21.77 4.27
CA LEU A 167 10.07 21.42 2.98
C LEU A 167 9.25 22.03 1.86
N GLU A 168 9.88 22.36 0.74
CA GLU A 168 9.17 22.81 -0.46
C GLU A 168 8.22 21.72 -1.01
N LYS A 169 8.62 20.45 -0.88
CA LYS A 169 7.86 19.29 -1.36
C LYS A 169 7.94 18.14 -0.36
N TYR A 170 6.84 17.43 -0.26
CA TYR A 170 6.70 16.24 0.59
C TYR A 170 6.43 14.96 -0.22
N ASP A 171 6.69 14.95 -1.53
CA ASP A 171 6.68 13.71 -2.30
C ASP A 171 7.80 12.77 -1.83
N LEU A 172 7.58 11.46 -1.98
CA LEU A 172 8.50 10.44 -1.49
C LEU A 172 9.91 10.61 -2.07
N LYS A 173 10.02 10.93 -3.36
CA LYS A 173 11.29 11.13 -4.05
C LYS A 173 12.11 12.25 -3.42
N SER A 174 11.47 13.42 -3.20
CA SER A 174 12.13 14.59 -2.60
C SER A 174 12.60 14.31 -1.18
N VAL A 175 11.78 13.63 -0.39
CA VAL A 175 12.11 13.28 1.00
C VAL A 175 13.17 12.19 1.05
N ALA A 176 13.04 11.11 0.29
CA ALA A 176 14.01 10.01 0.27
C ALA A 176 15.41 10.48 -0.20
N SER A 177 15.48 11.31 -1.25
CA SER A 177 16.75 11.88 -1.72
C SER A 177 17.45 12.74 -0.68
N LYS A 178 16.68 13.43 0.18
CA LYS A 178 17.23 14.33 1.21
C LYS A 178 17.65 13.59 2.48
N PHE A 179 16.94 12.55 2.88
CA PHE A 179 17.08 11.95 4.21
C PHE A 179 17.56 10.50 4.21
N ALA A 180 17.45 9.79 3.09
CA ALA A 180 17.80 8.37 3.02
C ALA A 180 18.95 8.04 2.07
N ASP A 181 19.59 9.05 1.44
CA ASP A 181 20.65 8.87 0.42
C ASP A 181 20.24 7.86 -0.67
N PHE A 182 18.97 7.91 -1.05
CA PHE A 182 18.33 6.95 -1.95
C PHE A 182 18.09 7.58 -3.32
N THR A 183 18.62 6.92 -4.36
CA THR A 183 18.31 7.28 -5.76
C THR A 183 17.06 6.56 -6.20
N TYR A 184 16.06 7.33 -6.58
CA TYR A 184 14.78 6.84 -7.06
C TYR A 184 14.73 6.90 -8.59
N THR A 185 14.41 5.79 -9.23
CA THR A 185 14.12 5.77 -10.67
C THR A 185 12.63 6.11 -10.87
N ASP A 186 12.37 7.22 -11.54
CA ASP A 186 11.01 7.69 -11.80
C ASP A 186 10.58 7.24 -13.19
N TYR A 187 9.70 6.26 -13.23
CA TYR A 187 9.10 5.79 -14.48
C TYR A 187 7.94 6.68 -14.95
N GLY A 188 7.50 7.64 -14.11
CA GLY A 188 6.53 8.70 -14.44
C GLY A 188 5.22 8.19 -15.02
N ALA A 189 4.67 8.93 -15.98
CA ALA A 189 3.43 8.58 -16.69
C ALA A 189 3.60 7.44 -17.72
N HIS A 190 4.62 6.57 -17.57
CA HIS A 190 4.97 5.55 -18.56
C HIS A 190 4.38 4.17 -18.28
N ILE A 191 3.68 3.95 -17.16
CA ILE A 191 3.08 2.64 -16.81
C ILE A 191 2.19 2.12 -17.94
N ASP A 192 1.31 2.98 -18.50
CA ASP A 192 0.45 2.56 -19.61
C ASP A 192 1.27 2.24 -20.88
N LYS A 193 2.36 2.97 -21.13
CA LYS A 193 3.27 2.67 -22.24
C LYS A 193 3.99 1.34 -22.04
N MET A 194 4.54 1.08 -20.85
CA MET A 194 5.19 -0.19 -20.52
C MET A 194 4.24 -1.38 -20.73
N PHE A 195 2.97 -1.23 -20.31
CA PHE A 195 1.93 -2.22 -20.55
C PHE A 195 1.66 -2.44 -22.05
N ASN A 196 1.61 -1.38 -22.84
CA ASN A 196 1.34 -1.47 -24.28
C ASN A 196 2.53 -2.03 -25.07
N ASP A 197 3.74 -1.72 -24.67
CA ASP A 197 4.98 -2.11 -25.33
C ASP A 197 5.50 -3.49 -24.87
N GLY A 198 4.96 -4.01 -23.76
CA GLY A 198 5.40 -5.29 -23.16
C GLY A 198 6.79 -5.21 -22.51
N GLU A 199 7.20 -4.01 -22.11
CA GLU A 199 8.48 -3.74 -21.45
C GLU A 199 8.36 -4.00 -19.93
N TRP A 200 8.58 -5.27 -19.50
CA TRP A 200 8.42 -5.69 -18.11
C TRP A 200 9.72 -5.91 -17.34
N GLU A 201 10.87 -5.80 -17.99
CA GLU A 201 12.18 -6.21 -17.45
C GLU A 201 13.04 -5.07 -16.87
N GLU A 202 12.49 -3.86 -16.70
CA GLU A 202 13.26 -2.74 -16.10
C GLU A 202 12.92 -2.47 -14.63
#